data_a6d9e212f81d2c378611667b71d61cbc
#
_entry.id   a6d9e212f81d2c378611667b71d61cbc
#
_cell.length_a   1.000
_cell.length_b   1.000
_cell.length_c   1.000
_cell.angle_alpha   90.00
_cell.angle_beta   90.00
_cell.angle_gamma   90.00
#
_symmetry.space_group_name_H-M   'P 1'
#
loop_
_entity.id
_entity.type
_entity.pdbx_description
1 polymer ?
#
loop_
_entity_poly.entity_id
_entity_poly.type
_entity_poly.pdbx_seq_one_letter_code
_entity_poly.pdbx_strand_id
1 'polypeptide(L)'
;MEDHTDGRQNKNQELSYEVEVGVTFASFMSAVSLFFTGLLIAGFKSFDPTIKIPLLFLIISTFSFIFSASIYSNAGVEVTAHRFSAVQKYLSYSNNILEFLGLYLFILATPLVIGAVTKDSFLRIASIVIALSGLFLYSQSDFSILHKEVTNKTHKFFLSLLIIVGAVALYLSQHITQGNKYFAYDYVATALLLILLVMTYFFCRKSKQYIKKDIQF
;
A
#
# COMPACT_ATOMS: atom_id res chain seq x y z
N MET A 1 -33.93 -26.17 12.50
CA MET A 1 -32.99 -25.52 13.45
C MET A 1 -31.51 -25.72 13.08
N GLU A 2 -31.21 -26.50 12.03
CA GLU A 2 -29.86 -26.83 11.56
C GLU A 2 -29.24 -25.79 10.60
N ASP A 3 -30.06 -24.96 9.95
CA ASP A 3 -29.59 -24.06 8.87
C ASP A 3 -28.83 -22.79 9.36
N HIS A 4 -29.01 -22.42 10.65
CA HIS A 4 -28.33 -21.23 11.21
C HIS A 4 -26.91 -21.50 11.74
N THR A 5 -26.53 -22.73 12.00
CA THR A 5 -25.21 -23.13 12.50
C THR A 5 -24.21 -23.22 11.37
N ASP A 6 -24.63 -23.71 10.21
CA ASP A 6 -23.76 -23.89 9.02
C ASP A 6 -23.28 -22.56 8.44
N GLY A 7 -24.14 -21.55 8.36
CA GLY A 7 -23.79 -20.21 7.86
C GLY A 7 -22.80 -19.44 8.75
N ARG A 8 -22.84 -19.64 10.08
CA ARG A 8 -21.88 -19.01 11.00
C ARG A 8 -20.51 -19.68 10.96
N GLN A 9 -20.49 -20.99 10.80
CA GLN A 9 -19.25 -21.77 10.73
C GLN A 9 -18.49 -21.46 9.43
N ASN A 10 -19.20 -21.31 8.32
CA ASN A 10 -18.62 -20.95 7.03
C ASN A 10 -18.03 -19.52 7.06
N LYS A 11 -18.73 -18.55 7.63
CA LYS A 11 -18.25 -17.18 7.79
C LYS A 11 -17.01 -17.07 8.69
N ASN A 12 -16.90 -17.89 9.73
CA ASN A 12 -15.72 -17.98 10.58
C ASN A 12 -14.50 -18.47 9.80
N GLN A 13 -14.68 -19.49 8.98
CA GLN A 13 -13.61 -20.06 8.17
C GLN A 13 -13.11 -19.04 7.12
N GLU A 14 -14.01 -18.33 6.45
CA GLU A 14 -13.64 -17.28 5.48
C GLU A 14 -12.83 -16.16 6.14
N LEU A 15 -13.28 -15.64 7.28
CA LEU A 15 -12.58 -14.58 8.00
C LEU A 15 -11.22 -15.05 8.55
N SER A 16 -11.14 -16.28 9.06
CA SER A 16 -9.88 -16.87 9.53
C SER A 16 -8.88 -16.98 8.39
N TYR A 17 -9.33 -17.45 7.22
CA TYR A 17 -8.48 -17.53 6.03
C TYR A 17 -8.00 -16.16 5.54
N GLU A 18 -8.89 -15.15 5.50
CA GLU A 18 -8.52 -13.78 5.11
C GLU A 18 -7.47 -13.19 6.05
N VAL A 19 -7.60 -13.42 7.36
CA VAL A 19 -6.61 -12.99 8.36
C VAL A 19 -5.27 -13.68 8.15
N GLU A 20 -5.25 -15.00 7.97
CA GLU A 20 -4.04 -15.79 7.79
C GLU A 20 -3.27 -15.38 6.54
N VAL A 21 -3.98 -15.22 5.41
CA VAL A 21 -3.40 -14.71 4.16
C VAL A 21 -2.84 -13.30 4.35
N GLY A 22 -3.58 -12.42 5.05
CA GLY A 22 -3.16 -11.06 5.34
C GLY A 22 -1.88 -11.01 6.18
N VAL A 23 -1.78 -11.80 7.26
CA VAL A 23 -0.58 -11.90 8.10
C VAL A 23 0.61 -12.39 7.28
N THR A 24 0.41 -13.48 6.53
CA THR A 24 1.47 -14.11 5.73
C THR A 24 2.00 -13.15 4.68
N PHE A 25 1.11 -12.52 3.91
CA PHE A 25 1.48 -11.57 2.87
C PHE A 25 2.20 -10.35 3.44
N ALA A 26 1.66 -9.71 4.49
CA ALA A 26 2.26 -8.54 5.09
C ALA A 26 3.63 -8.85 5.72
N SER A 27 3.79 -10.01 6.37
CA SER A 27 5.06 -10.45 6.94
C SER A 27 6.11 -10.72 5.85
N PHE A 28 5.73 -11.40 4.76
CA PHE A 28 6.62 -11.63 3.62
C PHE A 28 7.06 -10.31 2.99
N MET A 29 6.13 -9.40 2.71
CA MET A 29 6.44 -8.10 2.12
C MET A 29 7.29 -7.22 3.04
N SER A 30 7.12 -7.32 4.36
CA SER A 30 7.97 -6.62 5.32
C SER A 30 9.41 -7.09 5.25
N ALA A 31 9.64 -8.41 5.16
CA ALA A 31 10.97 -8.99 5.02
C ALA A 31 11.65 -8.57 3.70
N VAL A 32 10.90 -8.63 2.59
CA VAL A 32 11.38 -8.19 1.26
C VAL A 32 11.75 -6.70 1.28
N SER A 33 10.86 -5.84 1.79
CA SER A 33 11.09 -4.40 1.85
C SER A 33 12.25 -4.05 2.79
N LEU A 34 12.38 -4.74 3.93
CA LEU A 34 13.50 -4.57 4.87
C LEU A 34 14.82 -4.96 4.23
N PHE A 35 14.86 -6.06 3.47
CA PHE A 35 16.04 -6.49 2.75
C PHE A 35 16.51 -5.44 1.75
N PHE A 36 15.61 -4.92 0.90
CA PHE A 36 15.94 -3.84 -0.03
C PHE A 36 16.38 -2.57 0.67
N THR A 37 15.71 -2.19 1.76
CA THR A 37 16.08 -1.03 2.58
C THR A 37 17.51 -1.18 3.12
N GLY A 38 17.85 -2.36 3.64
CA GLY A 38 19.19 -2.68 4.15
C GLY A 38 20.28 -2.58 3.09
N LEU A 39 20.03 -3.13 1.89
CA LEU A 39 20.95 -3.02 0.76
C LEU A 39 21.20 -1.56 0.35
N LEU A 40 20.13 -0.74 0.30
CA LEU A 40 20.26 0.67 -0.06
C LEU A 40 20.99 1.48 1.01
N ILE A 41 20.77 1.18 2.28
CA ILE A 41 21.52 1.83 3.38
C ILE A 41 23.00 1.47 3.29
N ALA A 42 23.32 0.20 3.05
CA ALA A 42 24.71 -0.25 2.92
C ALA A 42 25.45 0.42 1.77
N GLY A 43 24.78 0.64 0.63
CA GLY A 43 25.33 1.29 -0.57
C GLY A 43 25.10 2.80 -0.65
N PHE A 44 24.49 3.44 0.35
CA PHE A 44 23.96 4.81 0.24
C PHE A 44 24.94 5.85 -0.31
N LYS A 45 26.20 5.78 0.10
CA LYS A 45 27.25 6.72 -0.33
C LYS A 45 27.68 6.55 -1.79
N SER A 46 27.41 5.39 -2.40
CA SER A 46 27.81 5.08 -3.78
C SER A 46 26.73 5.40 -4.83
N PHE A 47 25.51 5.71 -4.38
CA PHE A 47 24.37 5.98 -5.25
C PHE A 47 24.18 7.48 -5.51
N ASP A 48 23.41 7.78 -6.55
CA ASP A 48 22.98 9.15 -6.83
C ASP A 48 22.19 9.73 -5.63
N PRO A 49 22.34 11.04 -5.31
CA PRO A 49 21.62 11.67 -4.20
C PRO A 49 20.08 11.56 -4.26
N THR A 50 19.51 11.24 -5.44
CA THR A 50 18.07 10.98 -5.59
C THR A 50 17.60 9.72 -4.88
N ILE A 51 18.54 8.84 -4.43
CA ILE A 51 18.25 7.61 -3.68
C ILE A 51 17.51 7.84 -2.34
N LYS A 52 17.61 9.05 -1.77
CA LYS A 52 17.00 9.40 -0.48
C LYS A 52 15.47 9.20 -0.47
N ILE A 53 14.80 9.52 -1.58
CA ILE A 53 13.34 9.42 -1.68
C ILE A 53 12.88 7.95 -1.75
N PRO A 54 13.38 7.10 -2.67
CA PRO A 54 13.00 5.70 -2.65
C PRO A 54 13.40 4.98 -1.36
N LEU A 55 14.50 5.35 -0.74
CA LEU A 55 14.87 4.82 0.58
C LEU A 55 13.82 5.18 1.65
N LEU A 56 13.36 6.43 1.69
CA LEU A 56 12.29 6.86 2.59
C LEU A 56 10.99 6.09 2.32
N PHE A 57 10.62 5.92 1.04
CA PHE A 57 9.42 5.16 0.67
C PHE A 57 9.51 3.69 1.11
N LEU A 58 10.66 3.05 0.95
CA LEU A 58 10.87 1.68 1.40
C LEU A 58 10.85 1.55 2.93
N ILE A 59 11.37 2.52 3.66
CA ILE A 59 11.29 2.55 5.13
C ILE A 59 9.82 2.62 5.56
N ILE A 60 9.04 3.57 5.02
CA ILE A 60 7.62 3.73 5.35
C ILE A 60 6.84 2.46 4.96
N SER A 61 7.11 1.91 3.78
CA SER A 61 6.50 0.67 3.30
C SER A 61 6.79 -0.50 4.25
N THR A 62 8.04 -0.66 4.70
CA THR A 62 8.45 -1.69 5.65
C THR A 62 7.65 -1.61 6.95
N PHE A 63 7.58 -0.42 7.56
CA PHE A 63 6.80 -0.23 8.77
C PHE A 63 5.30 -0.46 8.54
N SER A 64 4.78 -0.05 7.39
CA SER A 64 3.37 -0.26 7.04
C SER A 64 3.04 -1.74 6.92
N PHE A 65 3.92 -2.56 6.35
CA PHE A 65 3.75 -4.02 6.30
C PHE A 65 3.82 -4.64 7.70
N ILE A 66 4.77 -4.22 8.56
CA ILE A 66 4.88 -4.71 9.94
C ILE A 66 3.62 -4.37 10.74
N PHE A 67 3.13 -3.12 10.67
CA PHE A 67 1.91 -2.71 11.37
C PHE A 67 0.69 -3.45 10.85
N SER A 68 0.58 -3.65 9.53
CA SER A 68 -0.51 -4.41 8.93
C SER A 68 -0.50 -5.86 9.42
N ALA A 69 0.66 -6.53 9.45
CA ALA A 69 0.78 -7.88 9.97
C ALA A 69 0.33 -7.97 11.44
N SER A 70 0.73 -6.98 12.27
CA SER A 70 0.32 -6.91 13.68
C SER A 70 -1.18 -6.70 13.84
N ILE A 71 -1.80 -5.86 13.01
CA ILE A 71 -3.25 -5.62 13.03
C ILE A 71 -4.02 -6.86 12.58
N TYR A 72 -3.56 -7.56 11.53
CA TYR A 72 -4.15 -8.83 11.10
C TYR A 72 -4.04 -9.90 12.19
N SER A 73 -2.91 -9.99 12.88
CA SER A 73 -2.74 -10.91 14.01
C SER A 73 -3.77 -10.64 15.12
N ASN A 74 -4.02 -9.37 15.45
CA ASN A 74 -5.07 -9.00 16.40
C ASN A 74 -6.48 -9.36 15.88
N ALA A 75 -6.72 -9.24 14.58
CA ALA A 75 -7.97 -9.72 13.97
C ALA A 75 -8.17 -11.21 14.18
N GLY A 76 -7.10 -12.02 14.11
CA GLY A 76 -7.15 -13.47 14.38
C GLY A 76 -7.63 -13.80 15.82
N VAL A 77 -7.18 -13.01 16.79
CA VAL A 77 -7.67 -13.17 18.19
C VAL A 77 -9.17 -12.88 18.29
N GLU A 78 -9.67 -11.87 17.57
CA GLU A 78 -11.11 -11.54 17.56
C GLU A 78 -11.96 -12.57 16.79
N VAL A 79 -11.39 -13.26 15.78
CA VAL A 79 -12.05 -14.41 15.12
C VAL A 79 -12.31 -15.52 16.11
N THR A 80 -11.30 -15.89 16.90
CA THR A 80 -11.44 -16.94 17.93
C THR A 80 -12.43 -16.56 19.05
N ALA A 81 -12.53 -15.26 19.34
CA ALA A 81 -13.51 -14.72 20.29
C ALA A 81 -14.91 -14.50 19.68
N HIS A 82 -15.14 -14.87 18.42
CA HIS A 82 -16.40 -14.68 17.68
C HIS A 82 -16.90 -13.21 17.61
N ARG A 83 -15.98 -12.24 17.64
CA ARG A 83 -16.31 -10.81 17.58
C ARG A 83 -16.18 -10.27 16.16
N PHE A 84 -17.09 -10.65 15.28
CA PHE A 84 -17.01 -10.36 13.84
C PHE A 84 -16.89 -8.89 13.47
N SER A 85 -17.59 -8.00 14.17
CA SER A 85 -17.49 -6.55 13.93
C SER A 85 -16.09 -5.99 14.24
N ALA A 86 -15.42 -6.53 15.26
CA ALA A 86 -14.03 -6.19 15.57
C ALA A 86 -13.08 -6.72 14.50
N VAL A 87 -13.28 -7.97 14.03
CA VAL A 87 -12.50 -8.56 12.94
C VAL A 87 -12.56 -7.69 11.69
N GLN A 88 -13.76 -7.36 11.22
CA GLN A 88 -13.95 -6.53 10.02
C GLN A 88 -13.28 -5.16 10.16
N LYS A 89 -13.31 -4.57 11.34
CA LYS A 89 -12.62 -3.32 11.63
C LYS A 89 -11.11 -3.47 11.48
N TYR A 90 -10.50 -4.50 12.09
CA TYR A 90 -9.06 -4.73 11.99
C TYR A 90 -8.65 -5.06 10.56
N LEU A 91 -9.40 -5.88 9.84
CA LEU A 91 -9.17 -6.18 8.42
C LEU A 91 -9.18 -4.91 7.57
N SER A 92 -10.20 -4.06 7.72
CA SER A 92 -10.30 -2.83 6.96
C SER A 92 -9.14 -1.87 7.26
N TYR A 93 -8.73 -1.71 8.53
CA TYR A 93 -7.56 -0.89 8.88
C TYR A 93 -6.27 -1.44 8.29
N SER A 94 -6.04 -2.73 8.47
CA SER A 94 -4.85 -3.39 7.98
C SER A 94 -4.73 -3.27 6.47
N ASN A 95 -5.82 -3.56 5.75
CA ASN A 95 -5.89 -3.44 4.30
C ASN A 95 -5.56 -2.01 3.83
N ASN A 96 -6.13 -0.97 4.48
CA ASN A 96 -5.87 0.42 4.12
C ASN A 96 -4.39 0.82 4.27
N ILE A 97 -3.76 0.44 5.39
CA ILE A 97 -2.34 0.72 5.64
C ILE A 97 -1.47 -0.06 4.67
N LEU A 98 -1.78 -1.35 4.48
CA LEU A 98 -1.07 -2.25 3.58
C LEU A 98 -1.06 -1.72 2.14
N GLU A 99 -2.22 -1.28 1.64
CA GLU A 99 -2.37 -0.85 0.26
C GLU A 99 -1.69 0.51 0.03
N PHE A 100 -2.10 1.55 0.76
CA PHE A 100 -1.66 2.91 0.44
C PHE A 100 -0.22 3.21 0.88
N LEU A 101 0.18 2.77 2.07
CA LEU A 101 1.51 3.06 2.61
C LEU A 101 2.49 1.89 2.42
N GLY A 102 1.98 0.66 2.28
CA GLY A 102 2.80 -0.50 1.97
C GLY A 102 3.02 -0.66 0.47
N LEU A 103 2.02 -1.17 -0.24
CA LEU A 103 2.16 -1.58 -1.64
C LEU A 103 2.42 -0.42 -2.60
N TYR A 104 1.66 0.67 -2.51
CA TYR A 104 1.87 1.79 -3.44
C TYR A 104 3.25 2.42 -3.28
N LEU A 105 3.73 2.64 -2.05
CA LEU A 105 5.07 3.18 -1.84
C LEU A 105 6.15 2.20 -2.26
N PHE A 106 5.97 0.89 -2.05
CA PHE A 106 6.90 -0.14 -2.50
C PHE A 106 7.02 -0.17 -4.03
N ILE A 107 5.89 -0.17 -4.73
CA ILE A 107 5.86 -0.17 -6.20
C ILE A 107 6.48 1.13 -6.75
N LEU A 108 6.17 2.29 -6.15
CA LEU A 108 6.73 3.58 -6.54
C LEU A 108 8.24 3.66 -6.30
N ALA A 109 8.73 3.07 -5.21
CA ALA A 109 10.15 3.09 -4.87
C ALA A 109 11.01 2.32 -5.89
N THR A 110 10.50 1.23 -6.46
CA THR A 110 11.28 0.33 -7.32
C THR A 110 11.91 1.03 -8.54
N PRO A 111 11.18 1.75 -9.43
CA PRO A 111 11.80 2.46 -10.54
C PRO A 111 12.67 3.63 -10.10
N LEU A 112 12.36 4.26 -8.95
CA LEU A 112 13.19 5.33 -8.40
C LEU A 112 14.57 4.80 -7.95
N VAL A 113 14.59 3.61 -7.34
CA VAL A 113 15.84 2.90 -6.99
C VAL A 113 16.64 2.62 -8.27
N ILE A 114 16.01 2.02 -9.28
CA ILE A 114 16.66 1.71 -10.55
C ILE A 114 17.21 3.01 -11.20
N GLY A 115 16.43 4.10 -11.16
CA GLY A 115 16.84 5.40 -11.64
C GLY A 115 18.06 6.00 -10.92
N ALA A 116 18.22 5.73 -9.62
CA ALA A 116 19.34 6.20 -8.81
C ALA A 116 20.59 5.30 -8.89
N VAL A 117 20.39 4.01 -9.16
CA VAL A 117 21.47 2.99 -9.15
C VAL A 117 22.10 2.81 -10.54
N THR A 118 21.31 2.85 -11.62
CA THR A 118 21.80 2.61 -12.98
C THR A 118 21.64 3.82 -13.88
N LYS A 119 22.57 3.96 -14.85
CA LYS A 119 22.47 4.93 -15.96
C LYS A 119 21.83 4.31 -17.22
N ASP A 120 21.50 3.03 -17.20
CA ASP A 120 20.91 2.33 -18.33
C ASP A 120 19.48 2.84 -18.58
N SER A 121 19.29 3.50 -19.74
CA SER A 121 18.01 4.10 -20.10
C SER A 121 16.91 3.06 -20.34
N PHE A 122 17.25 1.88 -20.85
CA PHE A 122 16.29 0.82 -21.09
C PHE A 122 15.73 0.27 -19.76
N LEU A 123 16.60 -0.04 -18.78
CA LEU A 123 16.19 -0.51 -17.48
C LEU A 123 15.33 0.51 -16.74
N ARG A 124 15.68 1.81 -16.84
CA ARG A 124 14.88 2.89 -16.24
C ARG A 124 13.48 2.95 -16.84
N ILE A 125 13.36 2.99 -18.17
CA ILE A 125 12.07 3.09 -18.85
C ILE A 125 11.24 1.82 -18.59
N ALA A 126 11.86 0.65 -18.75
CA ALA A 126 11.16 -0.62 -18.51
C ALA A 126 10.60 -0.73 -17.09
N SER A 127 11.37 -0.33 -16.07
CA SER A 127 10.92 -0.36 -14.69
C SER A 127 9.74 0.60 -14.42
N ILE A 128 9.76 1.79 -15.04
CA ILE A 128 8.64 2.75 -14.95
C ILE A 128 7.39 2.17 -15.59
N VAL A 129 7.50 1.60 -16.80
CA VAL A 129 6.36 0.99 -17.50
C VAL A 129 5.76 -0.15 -16.69
N ILE A 130 6.61 -1.04 -16.14
CA ILE A 130 6.16 -2.15 -15.30
C ILE A 130 5.45 -1.65 -14.04
N ALA A 131 6.02 -0.66 -13.35
CA ALA A 131 5.43 -0.11 -12.14
C ALA A 131 4.09 0.60 -12.40
N LEU A 132 4.01 1.43 -13.46
CA LEU A 132 2.74 2.09 -13.85
C LEU A 132 1.68 1.08 -14.26
N SER A 133 2.05 0.05 -15.03
CA SER A 133 1.15 -1.03 -15.41
C SER A 133 0.66 -1.81 -14.18
N GLY A 134 1.56 -2.11 -13.25
CA GLY A 134 1.24 -2.78 -11.99
C GLY A 134 0.28 -1.95 -11.13
N LEU A 135 0.54 -0.66 -10.97
CA LEU A 135 -0.36 0.27 -10.25
C LEU A 135 -1.74 0.34 -10.91
N PHE A 136 -1.78 0.45 -12.23
CA PHE A 136 -3.05 0.48 -12.97
C PHE A 136 -3.84 -0.80 -12.80
N LEU A 137 -3.24 -1.96 -13.08
CA LEU A 137 -3.90 -3.26 -12.96
C LEU A 137 -4.35 -3.53 -11.52
N TYR A 138 -3.50 -3.21 -10.54
CA TYR A 138 -3.86 -3.37 -9.14
C TYR A 138 -5.07 -2.48 -8.75
N SER A 139 -5.06 -1.22 -9.15
CA SER A 139 -6.17 -0.29 -8.84
C SER A 139 -7.52 -0.69 -9.47
N GLN A 140 -7.50 -1.48 -10.54
CA GLN A 140 -8.69 -2.02 -11.20
C GLN A 140 -9.11 -3.39 -10.64
N SER A 141 -8.26 -4.06 -9.88
CA SER A 141 -8.55 -5.37 -9.32
C SER A 141 -9.57 -5.29 -8.18
N ASP A 142 -10.33 -6.37 -7.98
CA ASP A 142 -11.26 -6.51 -6.86
C ASP A 142 -10.55 -6.58 -5.49
N PHE A 143 -9.23 -6.75 -5.49
CA PHE A 143 -8.42 -6.74 -4.27
C PHE A 143 -8.17 -5.32 -3.77
N SER A 144 -8.18 -4.31 -4.65
CA SER A 144 -7.95 -2.92 -4.28
C SER A 144 -9.08 -2.37 -3.42
N ILE A 145 -8.70 -1.65 -2.36
CA ILE A 145 -9.64 -0.93 -1.49
C ILE A 145 -10.38 0.15 -2.27
N LEU A 146 -9.72 0.79 -3.22
CA LEU A 146 -10.38 1.73 -4.12
C LEU A 146 -11.53 1.06 -4.86
N HIS A 147 -11.40 -0.23 -5.20
CA HIS A 147 -12.47 -0.99 -5.83
C HIS A 147 -13.60 -1.34 -4.85
N LYS A 148 -13.28 -1.74 -3.64
CA LYS A 148 -14.25 -2.17 -2.61
C LYS A 148 -15.01 -1.00 -1.97
N GLU A 149 -14.30 0.08 -1.63
CA GLU A 149 -14.84 1.17 -0.81
C GLU A 149 -15.45 2.32 -1.60
N VAL A 150 -15.07 2.49 -2.87
CA VAL A 150 -15.57 3.56 -3.73
C VAL A 150 -16.62 2.99 -4.69
N THR A 151 -17.90 3.13 -4.34
CA THR A 151 -19.03 2.65 -5.14
C THR A 151 -19.21 3.42 -6.46
N ASN A 152 -18.82 4.70 -6.50
CA ASN A 152 -18.95 5.53 -7.69
C ASN A 152 -17.75 5.29 -8.64
N LYS A 153 -18.03 4.72 -9.82
CA LYS A 153 -17.03 4.42 -10.86
C LYS A 153 -16.18 5.65 -11.26
N THR A 154 -16.80 6.83 -11.32
CA THR A 154 -16.11 8.09 -11.67
C THR A 154 -15.09 8.48 -10.60
N HIS A 155 -15.46 8.42 -9.32
CA HIS A 155 -14.54 8.73 -8.22
C HIS A 155 -13.39 7.73 -8.15
N LYS A 156 -13.66 6.44 -8.36
CA LYS A 156 -12.64 5.39 -8.43
C LYS A 156 -11.61 5.70 -9.53
N PHE A 157 -12.09 5.95 -10.74
CA PHE A 157 -11.23 6.30 -11.87
C PHE A 157 -10.38 7.54 -11.56
N PHE A 158 -10.97 8.56 -10.96
CA PHE A 158 -10.28 9.81 -10.62
C PHE A 158 -9.17 9.59 -9.58
N LEU A 159 -9.42 8.79 -8.54
CA LEU A 159 -8.41 8.47 -7.53
C LEU A 159 -7.28 7.63 -8.09
N SER A 160 -7.58 6.62 -8.92
CA SER A 160 -6.55 5.83 -9.60
C SER A 160 -5.71 6.70 -10.54
N LEU A 161 -6.36 7.59 -11.29
CA LEU A 161 -5.68 8.53 -12.18
C LEU A 161 -4.76 9.49 -11.39
N LEU A 162 -5.20 9.98 -10.24
CA LEU A 162 -4.40 10.85 -9.38
C LEU A 162 -3.10 10.18 -8.94
N ILE A 163 -3.16 8.90 -8.54
CA ILE A 163 -1.98 8.13 -8.14
C ILE A 163 -1.04 7.93 -9.33
N ILE A 164 -1.57 7.57 -10.50
CA ILE A 164 -0.78 7.35 -11.71
C ILE A 164 -0.12 8.65 -12.18
N VAL A 165 -0.86 9.76 -12.22
CA VAL A 165 -0.32 11.07 -12.59
C VAL A 165 0.76 11.52 -11.59
N GLY A 166 0.53 11.31 -10.29
CA GLY A 166 1.52 11.55 -9.25
C GLY A 166 2.79 10.72 -9.44
N ALA A 167 2.66 9.44 -9.78
CA ALA A 167 3.78 8.55 -10.09
C ALA A 167 4.58 9.03 -11.31
N VAL A 168 3.89 9.37 -12.40
CA VAL A 168 4.53 9.91 -13.62
C VAL A 168 5.28 11.21 -13.30
N ALA A 169 4.64 12.14 -12.57
CA ALA A 169 5.27 13.40 -12.17
C ALA A 169 6.52 13.14 -11.31
N LEU A 170 6.47 12.16 -10.42
CA LEU A 170 7.61 11.77 -9.57
C LEU A 170 8.78 11.23 -10.40
N TYR A 171 8.51 10.33 -11.35
CA TYR A 171 9.57 9.76 -12.21
C TYR A 171 10.17 10.80 -13.15
N LEU A 172 9.34 11.68 -13.72
CA LEU A 172 9.83 12.78 -14.54
C LEU A 172 10.68 13.76 -13.72
N SER A 173 10.25 14.10 -12.50
CA SER A 173 11.00 15.00 -11.63
C SER A 173 12.36 14.40 -11.23
N GLN A 174 12.47 13.10 -11.00
CA GLN A 174 13.74 12.42 -10.78
C GLN A 174 14.67 12.56 -12.00
N HIS A 175 14.13 12.39 -13.21
CA HIS A 175 14.92 12.48 -14.44
C HIS A 175 15.44 13.90 -14.71
N ILE A 176 14.61 14.92 -14.47
CA ILE A 176 14.97 16.33 -14.67
C ILE A 176 16.00 16.79 -13.62
N THR A 177 15.94 16.22 -12.41
CA THR A 177 16.78 16.62 -11.27
C THR A 177 18.25 16.24 -11.42
N GLN A 178 18.61 15.35 -12.32
CA GLN A 178 20.01 14.99 -12.63
C GLN A 178 20.87 16.19 -13.07
N GLY A 179 20.29 17.38 -13.17
CA GLY A 179 20.94 18.63 -13.62
C GLY A 179 20.88 19.83 -12.65
N ASN A 180 20.87 19.68 -11.32
CA ASN A 180 21.02 20.77 -10.31
C ASN A 180 19.79 21.32 -9.58
N LYS A 181 18.57 20.76 -9.72
CA LYS A 181 17.40 21.27 -8.97
C LYS A 181 16.67 20.16 -8.21
N TYR A 182 17.27 19.69 -7.11
CA TYR A 182 16.67 18.67 -6.22
C TYR A 182 15.31 19.08 -5.65
N PHE A 183 14.98 20.37 -5.58
CA PHE A 183 13.75 20.88 -4.99
C PHE A 183 12.48 20.29 -5.62
N ALA A 184 12.38 20.21 -6.94
CA ALA A 184 11.17 19.73 -7.62
C ALA A 184 10.85 18.26 -7.25
N TYR A 185 11.87 17.42 -7.23
CA TYR A 185 11.74 16.00 -6.89
C TYR A 185 11.29 15.80 -5.45
N ASP A 186 11.89 16.52 -4.49
CA ASP A 186 11.54 16.45 -3.08
C ASP A 186 10.11 16.93 -2.83
N TYR A 187 9.66 18.01 -3.48
CA TYR A 187 8.29 18.50 -3.35
C TYR A 187 7.25 17.55 -3.94
N VAL A 188 7.51 17.00 -5.14
CA VAL A 188 6.59 16.03 -5.76
C VAL A 188 6.48 14.77 -4.91
N ALA A 189 7.60 14.24 -4.40
CA ALA A 189 7.62 13.08 -3.52
C ALA A 189 6.84 13.34 -2.22
N THR A 190 7.05 14.51 -1.60
CA THR A 190 6.34 14.90 -0.38
C THR A 190 4.85 15.07 -0.62
N ALA A 191 4.45 15.71 -1.72
CA ALA A 191 3.05 15.87 -2.08
C ALA A 191 2.36 14.53 -2.30
N LEU A 192 2.99 13.61 -3.03
CA LEU A 192 2.45 12.27 -3.25
C LEU A 192 2.31 11.48 -1.95
N LEU A 193 3.33 11.55 -1.07
CA LEU A 193 3.26 10.92 0.25
C LEU A 193 2.11 11.47 1.09
N LEU A 194 1.92 12.79 1.10
CA LEU A 194 0.80 13.43 1.81
C LEU A 194 -0.55 12.98 1.24
N ILE A 195 -0.68 12.87 -0.07
CA ILE A 195 -1.90 12.34 -0.71
C ILE A 195 -2.20 10.93 -0.21
N LEU A 196 -1.20 10.03 -0.22
CA LEU A 196 -1.38 8.65 0.25
C LEU A 196 -1.71 8.59 1.75
N LEU A 197 -1.10 9.42 2.59
CA LEU A 197 -1.43 9.53 4.02
C LEU A 197 -2.86 10.02 4.25
N VAL A 198 -3.30 11.05 3.51
CA VAL A 198 -4.67 11.57 3.60
C VAL A 198 -5.67 10.51 3.15
N MET A 199 -5.39 9.80 2.06
CA MET A 199 -6.23 8.68 1.59
C MET A 199 -6.33 7.59 2.66
N THR A 200 -5.20 7.14 3.22
CA THR A 200 -5.17 6.15 4.31
C THR A 200 -6.04 6.60 5.48
N TYR A 201 -5.87 7.84 5.95
CA TYR A 201 -6.65 8.39 7.04
C TYR A 201 -8.16 8.44 6.73
N PHE A 202 -8.52 8.90 5.53
CA PHE A 202 -9.91 9.00 5.09
C PHE A 202 -10.61 7.64 5.05
N PHE A 203 -9.97 6.64 4.44
CA PHE A 203 -10.51 5.28 4.35
C PHE A 203 -10.58 4.59 5.72
N CYS A 204 -9.56 4.76 6.57
CA CYS A 204 -9.61 4.28 7.94
C CYS A 204 -10.76 4.92 8.75
N ARG A 205 -11.02 6.21 8.55
CA ARG A 205 -12.14 6.89 9.22
C ARG A 205 -13.50 6.42 8.72
N LYS A 206 -13.63 6.20 7.41
CA LYS A 206 -14.86 5.69 6.79
C LYS A 206 -15.22 4.30 7.32
N SER A 207 -14.25 3.41 7.47
CA SER A 207 -14.43 2.06 8.03
C SER A 207 -15.05 2.09 9.44
N LYS A 208 -14.73 3.09 10.26
CA LYS A 208 -15.36 3.26 11.60
C LYS A 208 -16.85 3.54 11.53
N GLN A 209 -17.34 4.18 10.48
CA GLN A 209 -18.75 4.59 10.38
C GLN A 209 -19.66 3.43 9.98
N TYR A 210 -19.16 2.50 9.14
CA TYR A 210 -19.95 1.31 8.74
C TYR A 210 -20.25 0.40 9.93
N ILE A 211 -19.26 0.20 10.81
CA ILE A 211 -19.42 -0.69 11.98
C ILE A 211 -20.42 -0.15 13.01
N LYS A 212 -20.54 1.19 13.12
CA LYS A 212 -21.57 1.79 14.01
C LYS A 212 -22.99 1.55 13.53
N LYS A 213 -23.22 1.38 12.24
CA LYS A 213 -24.56 1.09 11.68
C LYS A 213 -24.98 -0.34 11.89
N ASP A 214 -24.05 -1.33 11.82
CA ASP A 214 -24.35 -2.75 12.00
C ASP A 214 -24.61 -3.14 13.47
N ILE A 215 -24.23 -2.29 14.44
CA ILE A 215 -24.47 -2.55 15.88
C ILE A 215 -25.86 -2.03 16.33
N GLN A 216 -26.54 -1.24 15.49
CA GLN A 216 -27.87 -0.66 15.81
C GLN A 216 -29.05 -1.51 15.30
N PHE A 217 -28.80 -2.69 14.73
CA PHE A 217 -29.79 -3.70 14.36
C PHE A 217 -29.49 -5.03 15.06
#